data_74191b3d5a1edb7c8d6f5ab4977df327
#
_entry.id   74191b3d5a1edb7c8d6f5ab4977df327
#
_cell.length_a   1.000
_cell.length_b   1.000
_cell.length_c   1.000
_cell.angle_alpha   90.00
_cell.angle_beta   90.00
_cell.angle_gamma   90.00
#
_symmetry.space_group_name_H-M   'P 1'
#
loop_
_entity.id
_entity.type
_entity.pdbx_description
1 polymer ?
#
loop_
_entity_poly.entity_id
_entity_poly.type
_entity_poly.pdbx_seq_one_letter_code
_entity_poly.pdbx_strand_id
1 'polypeptide(L)'
;MTSVLKKYKITQGLTPEKLRLILQELGPTYIKLGQIMSLHSDILPKEYCEELMKLCSDVEPMPFEQVEEVLYESFGCKWNEIFSRIDKKPLGAASIAQVHYAVLKNGDEVVVKVQRKGIHDIMSRDITMLHKAVRLVPPVPIKGIVDFDMVLDEMWAVAQEEMNFLTEASNMEEFARNNKDIVFAATPCLYREYTTSCVLVMEYIDGYRIDDKENLQKDGYDLNEIGSKLVDNYIKQVIEDGFFHADPHPGNVHIRDGKIVWMDMGMMGRLSERDKKEIGKAVTGIALNDIGMIQDAVLAVGDFRGEPDTARLYKDIRMLIDKYGNQEMGQIDVAVFMQELMEIMKTNKIAMPHGFTMLARGLTQMEGVLADIAPSINMVEIAAARLKEQMWQNFDWKSEFKNTGKTLYKSAHRAIALPQQLARIIEEYERGQTRINLDMHSSDQLSGLLHRLVRNIVMGLWVMALLISSSIVCTTDMKPRILGIPALGVLGYLFAVIIVLYTIVKHFISRK
;
A
#
# COMPACT_ATOMS: atom_id res chain seq x y z
N MET A 1 -3.47 7.96 38.06
CA MET A 1 -4.60 8.05 37.09
C MET A 1 -5.64 9.09 37.54
N THR A 2 -6.41 8.90 38.63
CA THR A 2 -7.48 9.82 39.05
C THR A 2 -7.04 11.27 39.31
N SER A 3 -5.85 11.53 39.83
CA SER A 3 -5.29 12.86 40.03
C SER A 3 -5.00 13.58 38.70
N VAL A 4 -4.44 12.87 37.73
CA VAL A 4 -4.15 13.39 36.37
C VAL A 4 -5.45 13.72 35.65
N LEU A 5 -6.45 12.83 35.69
CA LEU A 5 -7.76 13.04 35.08
C LEU A 5 -8.49 14.26 35.67
N LYS A 6 -8.40 14.49 36.98
CA LYS A 6 -8.93 15.69 37.65
C LYS A 6 -8.19 16.96 37.25
N LYS A 7 -6.84 16.91 37.16
CA LYS A 7 -6.01 18.03 36.74
C LYS A 7 -6.43 18.58 35.35
N TYR A 8 -6.66 17.68 34.40
CA TYR A 8 -7.05 18.07 33.04
C TYR A 8 -8.57 18.26 32.85
N LYS A 9 -9.38 18.20 33.93
CA LYS A 9 -10.82 18.48 33.91
C LYS A 9 -11.56 17.73 32.79
N ILE A 10 -11.39 16.43 32.71
CA ILE A 10 -11.99 15.57 31.67
C ILE A 10 -13.52 15.73 31.59
N THR A 11 -14.17 15.98 32.71
CA THR A 11 -15.63 16.21 32.76
C THR A 11 -16.09 17.41 31.95
N GLN A 12 -15.20 18.33 31.57
CA GLN A 12 -15.48 19.49 30.71
C GLN A 12 -15.15 19.23 29.22
N GLY A 13 -14.93 17.98 28.82
CA GLY A 13 -14.61 17.56 27.48
C GLY A 13 -13.13 17.19 27.34
N LEU A 14 -12.91 16.16 26.51
CA LEU A 14 -11.59 15.65 26.14
C LEU A 14 -11.21 16.22 24.77
N THR A 15 -10.19 17.10 24.73
CA THR A 15 -9.63 17.58 23.45
C THR A 15 -8.43 16.72 23.04
N PRO A 16 -8.04 16.71 21.75
CA PRO A 16 -6.85 15.97 21.29
C PRO A 16 -5.60 16.30 22.12
N GLU A 17 -5.32 17.57 22.33
CA GLU A 17 -4.17 18.04 23.12
C GLU A 17 -4.23 17.58 24.57
N LYS A 18 -5.42 17.65 25.22
CA LYS A 18 -5.57 17.15 26.59
C LYS A 18 -5.30 15.64 26.66
N LEU A 19 -5.77 14.86 25.68
CA LEU A 19 -5.52 13.44 25.63
C LEU A 19 -4.01 13.16 25.58
N ARG A 20 -3.29 13.82 24.68
CA ARG A 20 -1.81 13.68 24.58
C ARG A 20 -1.11 14.01 25.91
N LEU A 21 -1.44 15.14 26.52
CA LEU A 21 -0.82 15.57 27.79
C LEU A 21 -1.13 14.61 28.93
N ILE A 22 -2.33 14.04 28.98
CA ILE A 22 -2.71 13.01 29.96
C ILE A 22 -1.86 11.77 29.79
N LEU A 23 -1.71 11.28 28.54
CA LEU A 23 -0.92 10.09 28.24
C LEU A 23 0.57 10.30 28.59
N GLN A 24 1.11 11.48 28.30
CA GLN A 24 2.48 11.83 28.68
C GLN A 24 2.69 11.83 30.19
N GLU A 25 1.75 12.40 30.96
CA GLU A 25 1.86 12.46 32.43
C GLU A 25 1.60 11.11 33.11
N LEU A 26 0.87 10.21 32.47
CA LEU A 26 0.62 8.85 32.96
C LEU A 26 1.82 7.91 32.78
N GLY A 27 2.75 8.24 31.90
CA GLY A 27 4.03 7.56 31.75
C GLY A 27 4.18 6.65 30.53
N PRO A 28 5.28 5.90 30.44
CA PRO A 28 5.71 5.19 29.22
C PRO A 28 4.67 4.25 28.61
N THR A 29 3.94 3.49 29.41
CA THR A 29 2.85 2.61 28.96
C THR A 29 1.81 3.38 28.18
N TYR A 30 1.34 4.51 28.73
CA TYR A 30 0.30 5.33 28.12
C TYR A 30 0.81 6.09 26.91
N ILE A 31 2.07 6.51 26.90
CA ILE A 31 2.72 7.08 25.72
C ILE A 31 2.69 6.06 24.59
N LYS A 32 3.10 4.81 24.86
CA LYS A 32 3.11 3.76 23.84
C LYS A 32 1.70 3.41 23.36
N LEU A 33 0.74 3.30 24.25
CA LEU A 33 -0.66 3.11 23.90
C LEU A 33 -1.17 4.25 23.02
N GLY A 34 -0.84 5.50 23.34
CA GLY A 34 -1.19 6.65 22.53
C GLY A 34 -0.55 6.62 21.13
N GLN A 35 0.69 6.16 21.02
CA GLN A 35 1.37 5.96 19.74
C GLN A 35 0.67 4.89 18.90
N ILE A 36 0.30 3.75 19.50
CA ILE A 36 -0.49 2.72 18.82
C ILE A 36 -1.85 3.29 18.40
N MET A 37 -2.57 3.98 19.30
CA MET A 37 -3.85 4.62 18.98
C MET A 37 -3.76 5.64 17.85
N SER A 38 -2.65 6.33 17.69
CA SER A 38 -2.46 7.29 16.59
C SER A 38 -2.53 6.64 15.21
N LEU A 39 -2.33 5.32 15.13
CA LEU A 39 -2.39 4.54 13.91
C LEU A 39 -3.81 4.11 13.52
N HIS A 40 -4.74 4.18 14.46
CA HIS A 40 -6.11 3.70 14.31
C HIS A 40 -7.09 4.84 13.98
N SER A 41 -6.94 5.40 12.78
CA SER A 41 -7.88 6.42 12.26
C SER A 41 -9.28 5.86 11.97
N ASP A 42 -9.43 4.53 11.94
CA ASP A 42 -10.72 3.84 11.90
C ASP A 42 -11.49 3.92 13.22
N ILE A 43 -10.78 4.10 14.33
CA ILE A 43 -11.31 4.15 15.70
C ILE A 43 -11.38 5.59 16.19
N LEU A 44 -10.32 6.38 16.01
CA LEU A 44 -10.22 7.75 16.49
C LEU A 44 -10.43 8.77 15.36
N PRO A 45 -11.03 9.94 15.67
CA PRO A 45 -11.05 11.06 14.74
C PRO A 45 -9.62 11.50 14.36
N LYS A 46 -9.45 11.93 13.11
CA LYS A 46 -8.17 12.34 12.52
C LYS A 46 -7.39 13.32 13.43
N GLU A 47 -8.06 14.31 13.99
CA GLU A 47 -7.46 15.34 14.86
C GLU A 47 -6.80 14.72 16.12
N TYR A 48 -7.37 13.64 16.65
CA TYR A 48 -6.80 12.90 17.79
C TYR A 48 -5.57 12.10 17.34
N CYS A 49 -5.63 11.44 16.21
CA CYS A 49 -4.50 10.70 15.67
C CYS A 49 -3.30 11.62 15.40
N GLU A 50 -3.53 12.77 14.76
CA GLU A 50 -2.50 13.78 14.46
C GLU A 50 -1.84 14.33 15.74
N GLU A 51 -2.63 14.56 16.78
CA GLU A 51 -2.09 15.06 18.05
C GLU A 51 -1.33 13.96 18.81
N LEU A 52 -1.80 12.71 18.76
CA LEU A 52 -1.12 11.57 19.38
C LEU A 52 0.19 11.19 18.66
N MET A 53 0.31 11.45 17.36
CA MET A 53 1.59 11.29 16.65
C MET A 53 2.71 12.18 17.20
N LYS A 54 2.38 13.26 17.92
CA LYS A 54 3.36 14.13 18.58
C LYS A 54 3.88 13.56 19.92
N LEU A 55 3.41 12.38 20.33
CA LEU A 55 3.92 11.70 21.53
C LEU A 55 5.38 11.27 21.30
N CYS A 56 6.31 12.03 21.87
CA CYS A 56 7.74 11.72 21.81
C CYS A 56 8.03 10.47 22.64
N SER A 57 8.93 9.64 22.09
CA SER A 57 9.45 8.46 22.77
C SER A 57 10.59 8.78 23.76
N ASP A 58 11.03 10.05 23.84
CA ASP A 58 12.10 10.48 24.74
C ASP A 58 11.66 10.33 26.20
N VAL A 59 12.14 9.27 26.84
CA VAL A 59 11.86 8.94 28.22
C VAL A 59 13.17 8.92 28.98
N GLU A 60 13.14 9.34 30.27
CA GLU A 60 14.32 9.30 31.12
C GLU A 60 14.96 7.90 31.11
N PRO A 61 16.27 7.80 30.88
CA PRO A 61 16.97 6.53 30.85
C PRO A 61 16.85 5.79 32.18
N MET A 62 16.70 4.46 32.10
CA MET A 62 16.80 3.63 33.31
C MET A 62 18.25 3.59 33.79
N PRO A 63 18.48 3.47 35.12
CA PRO A 63 19.82 3.33 35.69
C PRO A 63 20.58 2.14 35.08
N PHE A 64 21.90 2.28 34.91
CA PHE A 64 22.71 1.24 34.29
C PHE A 64 22.69 -0.09 35.07
N GLU A 65 22.53 -0.03 36.41
CA GLU A 65 22.38 -1.20 37.26
C GLU A 65 21.18 -2.07 36.85
N GLN A 66 20.09 -1.47 36.41
CA GLN A 66 18.93 -2.20 35.87
C GLN A 66 19.24 -2.82 34.49
N VAL A 67 20.05 -2.14 33.66
CA VAL A 67 20.56 -2.71 32.41
C VAL A 67 21.37 -3.96 32.67
N GLU A 68 22.30 -3.92 33.66
CA GLU A 68 23.12 -5.06 34.06
C GLU A 68 22.24 -6.23 34.52
N GLU A 69 21.18 -5.95 35.28
CA GLU A 69 20.23 -6.98 35.72
C GLU A 69 19.51 -7.65 34.56
N VAL A 70 18.98 -6.88 33.58
CA VAL A 70 18.32 -7.43 32.42
C VAL A 70 19.27 -8.24 31.52
N LEU A 71 20.51 -7.75 31.35
CA LEU A 71 21.54 -8.49 30.62
C LEU A 71 21.88 -9.81 31.32
N TYR A 72 22.01 -9.78 32.64
CA TYR A 72 22.27 -10.98 33.42
C TYR A 72 21.12 -12.00 33.36
N GLU A 73 19.88 -11.51 33.49
CA GLU A 73 18.68 -12.36 33.37
C GLU A 73 18.56 -12.98 31.96
N SER A 74 18.97 -12.23 30.94
CA SER A 74 18.87 -12.66 29.54
C SER A 74 19.97 -13.64 29.13
N PHE A 75 21.20 -13.45 29.62
CA PHE A 75 22.37 -14.22 29.18
C PHE A 75 22.80 -15.31 30.20
N GLY A 76 22.35 -15.23 31.45
CA GLY A 76 22.77 -16.13 32.52
C GLY A 76 24.22 -15.92 32.95
N CYS A 77 24.91 -14.89 32.45
CA CYS A 77 26.28 -14.53 32.80
C CYS A 77 26.43 -13.01 32.92
N LYS A 78 27.53 -12.53 33.43
CA LYS A 78 27.79 -11.10 33.51
C LYS A 78 28.08 -10.55 32.15
N TRP A 79 27.63 -9.32 31.88
CA TRP A 79 27.84 -8.67 30.60
C TRP A 79 29.31 -8.57 30.15
N ASN A 80 30.25 -8.44 31.11
CA ASN A 80 31.69 -8.39 30.86
C ASN A 80 32.29 -9.73 30.39
N GLU A 81 31.53 -10.82 30.38
CA GLU A 81 31.91 -12.09 29.77
C GLU A 81 31.67 -12.08 28.23
N ILE A 82 30.75 -11.30 27.79
CA ILE A 82 30.36 -11.16 26.34
C ILE A 82 30.99 -9.91 25.74
N PHE A 83 30.86 -8.78 26.43
CA PHE A 83 31.34 -7.48 25.94
C PHE A 83 32.66 -7.12 26.62
N SER A 84 33.57 -6.48 25.89
CA SER A 84 34.78 -5.87 26.46
C SER A 84 34.46 -4.50 27.06
N ARG A 85 33.45 -3.80 26.50
CA ARG A 85 33.00 -2.49 26.94
C ARG A 85 31.51 -2.33 26.69
N ILE A 86 30.77 -1.67 27.58
CA ILE A 86 29.44 -1.12 27.36
C ILE A 86 29.45 0.31 27.89
N ASP A 87 29.00 1.26 27.09
CA ASP A 87 28.89 2.66 27.55
C ASP A 87 27.66 2.79 28.44
N LYS A 88 27.88 3.32 29.67
CA LYS A 88 26.80 3.48 30.65
C LYS A 88 25.75 4.49 30.24
N LYS A 89 26.17 5.54 29.50
CA LYS A 89 25.25 6.51 28.93
C LYS A 89 24.62 5.90 27.68
N PRO A 90 23.29 5.78 27.59
CA PRO A 90 22.65 5.25 26.40
C PRO A 90 22.79 6.21 25.22
N LEU A 91 22.78 5.65 24.00
CA LEU A 91 22.67 6.39 22.74
C LEU A 91 21.26 6.98 22.56
N GLY A 92 20.26 6.26 23.08
CA GLY A 92 18.86 6.67 23.06
C GLY A 92 18.04 5.89 24.08
N ALA A 93 16.96 6.49 24.55
CA ALA A 93 16.01 5.85 25.46
C ALA A 93 14.58 6.06 24.97
N ALA A 94 13.84 4.97 24.84
CA ALA A 94 12.45 4.95 24.39
C ALA A 94 11.52 4.42 25.50
N SER A 95 10.22 4.37 25.22
CA SER A 95 9.20 3.93 26.18
C SER A 95 9.39 2.51 26.68
N ILE A 96 9.85 1.59 25.82
CA ILE A 96 9.99 0.16 26.14
C ILE A 96 11.45 -0.30 26.27
N ALA A 97 12.42 0.44 25.76
CA ALA A 97 13.81 0.03 25.68
C ALA A 97 14.76 1.23 25.70
N GLN A 98 16.03 0.94 25.95
CA GLN A 98 17.12 1.88 25.71
C GLN A 98 18.27 1.19 24.99
N VAL A 99 19.10 1.99 24.33
CA VAL A 99 20.12 1.53 23.41
C VAL A 99 21.49 1.96 23.89
N HIS A 100 22.42 1.03 23.99
CA HIS A 100 23.79 1.30 24.44
C HIS A 100 24.78 0.94 23.34
N TYR A 101 25.84 1.74 23.21
CA TYR A 101 27.02 1.36 22.46
C TYR A 101 27.83 0.36 23.27
N ALA A 102 28.32 -0.68 22.63
CA ALA A 102 29.16 -1.69 23.23
C ALA A 102 30.21 -2.21 22.23
N VAL A 103 31.22 -2.88 22.77
CA VAL A 103 32.22 -3.60 21.96
C VAL A 103 32.24 -5.04 22.44
N LEU A 104 32.09 -5.99 21.53
CA LEU A 104 32.22 -7.42 21.81
C LEU A 104 33.67 -7.81 22.13
N LYS A 105 33.89 -8.98 22.68
CA LYS A 105 35.26 -9.45 22.97
C LYS A 105 36.10 -9.74 21.71
N ASN A 106 35.47 -9.99 20.58
CA ASN A 106 36.14 -10.14 19.29
C ASN A 106 36.54 -8.80 18.67
N GLY A 107 36.15 -7.66 19.27
CA GLY A 107 36.43 -6.30 18.81
C GLY A 107 35.34 -5.67 17.97
N ASP A 108 34.27 -6.36 17.65
CA ASP A 108 33.15 -5.79 16.88
C ASP A 108 32.42 -4.73 17.69
N GLU A 109 32.17 -3.58 17.02
CA GLU A 109 31.37 -2.50 17.57
C GLU A 109 29.88 -2.79 17.37
N VAL A 110 29.11 -2.78 18.45
CA VAL A 110 27.71 -3.19 18.45
C VAL A 110 26.83 -2.19 19.18
N VAL A 111 25.56 -2.27 18.89
CA VAL A 111 24.48 -1.63 19.63
C VAL A 111 23.73 -2.71 20.41
N VAL A 112 23.51 -2.45 21.68
CA VAL A 112 22.75 -3.31 22.58
C VAL A 112 21.46 -2.61 22.97
N LYS A 113 20.34 -3.05 22.39
CA LYS A 113 18.99 -2.58 22.71
C LYS A 113 18.49 -3.44 23.89
N VAL A 114 18.25 -2.80 25.03
CA VAL A 114 17.87 -3.49 26.26
C VAL A 114 16.49 -3.05 26.69
N GLN A 115 15.61 -4.00 26.90
CA GLN A 115 14.25 -3.74 27.35
C GLN A 115 14.24 -3.15 28.76
N ARG A 116 13.30 -2.25 29.02
CA ARG A 116 13.12 -1.68 30.37
C ARG A 116 12.69 -2.77 31.34
N LYS A 117 13.36 -2.83 32.46
CA LYS A 117 13.09 -3.84 33.50
C LYS A 117 11.62 -3.80 33.91
N GLY A 118 10.96 -4.96 33.84
CA GLY A 118 9.58 -5.16 34.28
C GLY A 118 8.52 -4.43 33.42
N ILE A 119 8.86 -3.95 32.24
CA ILE A 119 7.93 -3.21 31.37
C ILE A 119 6.70 -4.04 30.99
N HIS A 120 6.87 -5.33 30.72
CA HIS A 120 5.77 -6.24 30.41
C HIS A 120 4.74 -6.29 31.54
N ASP A 121 5.18 -6.43 32.79
CA ASP A 121 4.30 -6.50 33.97
C ASP A 121 3.61 -5.14 34.23
N ILE A 122 4.32 -4.04 33.98
CA ILE A 122 3.78 -2.70 34.12
C ILE A 122 2.67 -2.51 33.10
N MET A 123 2.93 -2.78 31.82
CA MET A 123 1.95 -2.62 30.73
C MET A 123 0.74 -3.55 30.92
N SER A 124 0.96 -4.81 31.28
CA SER A 124 -0.12 -5.78 31.56
C SER A 124 -1.06 -5.29 32.66
N ARG A 125 -0.50 -4.75 33.75
CA ARG A 125 -1.30 -4.15 34.83
C ARG A 125 -2.07 -2.91 34.40
N ASP A 126 -1.43 -2.04 33.62
CA ASP A 126 -2.04 -0.81 33.14
C ASP A 126 -3.20 -1.11 32.17
N ILE A 127 -3.02 -2.05 31.25
CA ILE A 127 -4.08 -2.53 30.33
C ILE A 127 -5.25 -3.12 31.15
N THR A 128 -4.94 -3.97 32.16
CA THR A 128 -5.97 -4.54 33.03
C THR A 128 -6.74 -3.44 33.77
N MET A 129 -6.08 -2.37 34.18
CA MET A 129 -6.72 -1.22 34.81
C MET A 129 -7.59 -0.44 33.82
N LEU A 130 -7.14 -0.31 32.58
CA LEU A 130 -7.91 0.34 31.51
C LEU A 130 -9.19 -0.43 31.19
N HIS A 131 -9.16 -1.74 31.07
CA HIS A 131 -10.35 -2.57 30.91
C HIS A 131 -11.35 -2.38 32.06
N LYS A 132 -10.87 -2.32 33.30
CA LYS A 132 -11.75 -2.03 34.45
C LYS A 132 -12.33 -0.61 34.40
N ALA A 133 -11.54 0.37 33.95
CA ALA A 133 -11.98 1.75 33.85
C ALA A 133 -13.03 1.92 32.77
N VAL A 134 -12.86 1.30 31.59
CA VAL A 134 -13.83 1.31 30.48
C VAL A 134 -15.18 0.77 30.93
N ARG A 135 -15.21 -0.32 31.70
CA ARG A 135 -16.45 -0.92 32.22
C ARG A 135 -17.17 -0.05 33.25
N LEU A 136 -16.49 0.92 33.86
CA LEU A 136 -17.07 1.85 34.83
C LEU A 136 -17.60 3.15 34.18
N VAL A 137 -17.22 3.42 32.94
CA VAL A 137 -17.71 4.59 32.19
C VAL A 137 -19.07 4.25 31.58
N PRO A 138 -20.12 5.05 31.84
CA PRO A 138 -21.42 4.87 31.18
C PRO A 138 -21.20 4.92 29.65
N PRO A 139 -21.99 4.16 28.87
CA PRO A 139 -21.88 4.20 27.42
C PRO A 139 -22.12 5.63 26.93
N VAL A 140 -21.04 6.30 26.56
CA VAL A 140 -21.11 7.61 25.92
C VAL A 140 -21.65 7.37 24.51
N PRO A 141 -22.67 8.07 24.05
CA PRO A 141 -23.20 7.95 22.70
C PRO A 141 -22.19 8.59 21.72
N ILE A 142 -21.03 7.95 21.54
CA ILE A 142 -20.14 8.27 20.44
C ILE A 142 -20.76 7.63 19.20
N LYS A 143 -21.02 8.39 18.17
CA LYS A 143 -21.57 7.94 16.89
C LYS A 143 -20.63 6.86 16.30
N GLY A 144 -21.03 5.61 16.43
CA GLY A 144 -20.26 4.43 16.05
C GLY A 144 -19.93 3.63 17.30
N ILE A 145 -20.43 2.42 17.39
CA ILE A 145 -20.17 1.51 18.52
C ILE A 145 -18.69 1.09 18.40
N VAL A 146 -17.80 1.81 19.06
CA VAL A 146 -16.42 1.37 19.25
C VAL A 146 -16.41 0.46 20.46
N ASP A 147 -16.08 -0.79 20.27
CA ASP A 147 -15.82 -1.73 21.36
C ASP A 147 -14.43 -1.42 21.94
N PHE A 148 -14.42 -0.66 23.05
CA PHE A 148 -13.18 -0.27 23.71
C PHE A 148 -12.41 -1.46 24.30
N ASP A 149 -13.08 -2.53 24.71
CA ASP A 149 -12.40 -3.73 25.17
C ASP A 149 -11.64 -4.39 24.02
N MET A 150 -12.25 -4.51 22.83
CA MET A 150 -11.58 -5.03 21.62
C MET A 150 -10.37 -4.18 21.23
N VAL A 151 -10.51 -2.85 21.28
CA VAL A 151 -9.39 -1.92 20.99
C VAL A 151 -8.23 -2.11 21.95
N LEU A 152 -8.51 -2.22 23.24
CA LEU A 152 -7.48 -2.44 24.26
C LEU A 152 -6.80 -3.81 24.10
N ASP A 153 -7.55 -4.85 23.71
CA ASP A 153 -7.00 -6.17 23.42
C ASP A 153 -6.07 -6.14 22.22
N GLU A 154 -6.46 -5.46 21.13
CA GLU A 154 -5.62 -5.29 19.94
C GLU A 154 -4.36 -4.49 20.25
N MET A 155 -4.50 -3.38 20.98
CA MET A 155 -3.35 -2.57 21.43
C MET A 155 -2.39 -3.38 22.30
N TRP A 156 -2.91 -4.26 23.16
CA TRP A 156 -2.08 -5.14 23.98
C TRP A 156 -1.34 -6.17 23.13
N ALA A 157 -1.99 -6.77 22.14
CA ALA A 157 -1.36 -7.69 21.20
C ALA A 157 -0.18 -7.02 20.46
N VAL A 158 -0.38 -5.84 19.91
CA VAL A 158 0.67 -5.06 19.23
C VAL A 158 1.81 -4.71 20.20
N ALA A 159 1.49 -4.28 21.42
CA ALA A 159 2.51 -3.96 22.42
C ALA A 159 3.34 -5.20 22.82
N GLN A 160 2.71 -6.38 22.89
CA GLN A 160 3.42 -7.64 23.17
C GLN A 160 4.38 -8.03 22.05
N GLU A 161 3.98 -7.83 20.80
CA GLU A 161 4.86 -8.08 19.64
C GLU A 161 6.08 -7.16 19.65
N GLU A 162 5.89 -5.87 19.92
CA GLU A 162 6.99 -4.90 20.01
C GLU A 162 7.93 -5.15 21.22
N MET A 163 7.41 -5.72 22.30
CA MET A 163 8.23 -6.11 23.46
C MET A 163 9.01 -7.39 23.24
N ASN A 164 8.85 -8.11 22.15
CA ASN A 164 9.60 -9.31 21.83
C ASN A 164 10.67 -9.04 20.78
N PHE A 165 11.90 -8.77 21.20
CA PHE A 165 13.00 -8.49 20.28
C PHE A 165 13.39 -9.65 19.37
N LEU A 166 12.92 -10.87 19.63
CA LEU A 166 13.08 -11.97 18.68
C LEU A 166 12.25 -11.75 17.40
N THR A 167 11.13 -11.02 17.50
CA THR A 167 10.33 -10.60 16.33
C THR A 167 11.13 -9.60 15.49
N GLU A 168 11.70 -8.58 16.12
CA GLU A 168 12.55 -7.59 15.43
C GLU A 168 13.78 -8.25 14.79
N ALA A 169 14.43 -9.17 15.52
CA ALA A 169 15.56 -9.95 14.99
C ALA A 169 15.16 -10.78 13.75
N SER A 170 14.01 -11.44 13.80
CA SER A 170 13.50 -12.21 12.65
C SER A 170 13.16 -11.32 11.46
N ASN A 171 12.62 -10.13 11.71
CA ASN A 171 12.37 -9.11 10.69
C ASN A 171 13.68 -8.62 10.04
N MET A 172 14.74 -8.40 10.85
CA MET A 172 16.07 -8.04 10.33
C MET A 172 16.63 -9.13 9.40
N GLU A 173 16.52 -10.39 9.78
CA GLU A 173 16.96 -11.53 8.97
C GLU A 173 16.17 -11.64 7.67
N GLU A 174 14.86 -11.44 7.72
CA GLU A 174 13.98 -11.44 6.54
C GLU A 174 14.31 -10.27 5.61
N PHE A 175 14.49 -9.08 6.15
CA PHE A 175 14.86 -7.89 5.39
C PHE A 175 16.22 -8.07 4.70
N ALA A 176 17.23 -8.59 5.42
CA ALA A 176 18.55 -8.87 4.87
C ALA A 176 18.48 -9.90 3.71
N ARG A 177 17.66 -10.95 3.85
CA ARG A 177 17.44 -11.94 2.79
C ARG A 177 16.80 -11.32 1.54
N ASN A 178 15.77 -10.51 1.74
CA ASN A 178 15.03 -9.86 0.66
C ASN A 178 15.89 -8.85 -0.12
N ASN A 179 16.85 -8.22 0.56
CA ASN A 179 17.73 -7.20 -0.04
C ASN A 179 19.14 -7.67 -0.37
N LYS A 180 19.45 -8.99 -0.28
CA LYS A 180 20.81 -9.54 -0.51
C LYS A 180 21.40 -9.16 -1.86
N ASP A 181 20.56 -9.02 -2.89
CA ASP A 181 20.97 -8.71 -4.27
C ASP A 181 20.91 -7.20 -4.57
N ILE A 182 20.51 -6.36 -3.60
CA ILE A 182 20.44 -4.91 -3.72
C ILE A 182 21.69 -4.28 -3.12
N VAL A 183 22.59 -3.84 -3.99
CA VAL A 183 23.93 -3.35 -3.59
C VAL A 183 23.86 -2.14 -2.66
N PHE A 184 22.86 -1.28 -2.86
CA PHE A 184 22.73 -0.01 -2.16
C PHE A 184 21.78 -0.03 -0.94
N ALA A 185 21.21 -1.18 -0.58
CA ALA A 185 20.35 -1.32 0.61
C ALA A 185 20.95 -2.33 1.59
N ALA A 186 20.92 -2.00 2.87
CA ALA A 186 21.44 -2.84 3.94
C ALA A 186 20.60 -2.68 5.22
N THR A 187 20.84 -3.56 6.16
CA THR A 187 20.42 -3.47 7.55
C THR A 187 21.62 -3.82 8.44
N PRO A 188 21.68 -3.39 9.70
CA PRO A 188 22.76 -3.78 10.59
C PRO A 188 22.88 -5.30 10.70
N CYS A 189 24.09 -5.81 10.80
CA CYS A 189 24.32 -7.22 11.02
C CYS A 189 23.76 -7.63 12.39
N LEU A 190 22.95 -8.68 12.43
CA LEU A 190 22.36 -9.20 13.65
C LEU A 190 23.31 -10.20 14.32
N TYR A 191 23.59 -10.02 15.61
CA TYR A 191 24.31 -10.99 16.45
C TYR A 191 23.31 -11.89 17.15
N ARG A 192 22.84 -12.90 16.42
CA ARG A 192 21.73 -13.78 16.86
C ARG A 192 22.03 -14.53 18.15
N GLU A 193 23.30 -14.93 18.36
CA GLU A 193 23.78 -15.63 19.57
C GLU A 193 23.64 -14.79 20.85
N TYR A 194 23.64 -13.45 20.74
CA TYR A 194 23.49 -12.52 21.86
C TYR A 194 22.13 -11.83 21.86
N THR A 195 21.17 -12.35 21.08
CA THR A 195 19.81 -11.77 20.99
C THR A 195 18.80 -12.67 21.67
N THR A 196 17.99 -12.07 22.55
CA THR A 196 16.92 -12.72 23.33
C THR A 196 15.60 -11.95 23.16
N SER A 197 14.55 -12.36 23.86
CA SER A 197 13.30 -11.60 23.86
C SER A 197 13.42 -10.19 24.46
N CYS A 198 14.41 -9.96 25.35
CA CYS A 198 14.59 -8.70 26.07
C CYS A 198 15.86 -7.92 25.69
N VAL A 199 16.74 -8.52 24.91
CA VAL A 199 18.01 -7.92 24.46
C VAL A 199 18.21 -8.19 22.99
N LEU A 200 18.48 -7.12 22.21
CA LEU A 200 18.84 -7.22 20.80
C LEU A 200 20.25 -6.66 20.62
N VAL A 201 21.13 -7.47 20.01
CA VAL A 201 22.49 -7.07 19.71
C VAL A 201 22.69 -7.03 18.19
N MET A 202 23.07 -5.87 17.69
CA MET A 202 23.28 -5.64 16.27
C MET A 202 24.51 -4.74 16.03
N GLU A 203 25.00 -4.71 14.81
CA GLU A 203 26.12 -3.88 14.36
C GLU A 203 25.87 -2.39 14.70
N TYR A 204 26.91 -1.73 15.21
CA TYR A 204 26.92 -0.27 15.31
C TYR A 204 27.12 0.35 13.93
N ILE A 205 26.21 1.20 13.50
CA ILE A 205 26.28 1.85 12.22
C ILE A 205 26.89 3.26 12.42
N ASP A 206 28.14 3.41 12.03
CA ASP A 206 28.81 4.70 11.93
C ASP A 206 28.46 5.35 10.59
N GLY A 207 27.35 6.04 10.55
CA GLY A 207 26.81 6.66 9.33
C GLY A 207 25.97 7.88 9.64
N TYR A 208 25.72 8.70 8.62
CA TYR A 208 24.87 9.88 8.73
C TYR A 208 23.40 9.49 8.71
N ARG A 209 22.61 10.16 9.53
CA ARG A 209 21.15 10.11 9.36
C ARG A 209 20.79 10.70 7.99
N ILE A 210 19.73 10.21 7.39
CA ILE A 210 19.34 10.66 6.05
C ILE A 210 18.95 12.14 6.00
N ASP A 211 18.52 12.74 7.11
CA ASP A 211 18.19 14.17 7.25
C ASP A 211 19.39 15.07 7.57
N ASP A 212 20.58 14.51 7.77
CA ASP A 212 21.83 15.25 7.95
C ASP A 212 22.40 15.70 6.59
N LYS A 213 21.66 16.59 5.93
CA LYS A 213 21.98 17.09 4.58
C LYS A 213 23.35 17.75 4.47
N GLU A 214 23.75 18.49 5.51
CA GLU A 214 25.02 19.22 5.51
C GLU A 214 26.22 18.29 5.45
N ASN A 215 26.26 17.27 6.30
CA ASN A 215 27.37 16.32 6.32
C ASN A 215 27.33 15.38 5.10
N LEU A 216 26.15 14.96 4.65
CA LEU A 216 26.00 14.15 3.42
C LEU A 216 26.56 14.90 2.21
N GLN A 217 26.18 16.16 1.99
CA GLN A 217 26.67 16.97 0.86
C GLN A 217 28.15 17.27 0.96
N LYS A 218 28.67 17.51 2.19
CA LYS A 218 30.09 17.75 2.43
C LYS A 218 30.94 16.55 2.06
N ASP A 219 30.45 15.34 2.29
CA ASP A 219 31.12 14.10 1.94
C ASP A 219 30.84 13.66 0.49
N GLY A 220 30.19 14.52 -0.30
CA GLY A 220 30.01 14.35 -1.75
C GLY A 220 28.81 13.49 -2.15
N TYR A 221 27.86 13.25 -1.26
CA TYR A 221 26.64 12.52 -1.60
C TYR A 221 25.65 13.42 -2.36
N ASP A 222 25.02 12.84 -3.40
CA ASP A 222 23.90 13.46 -4.11
C ASP A 222 22.58 13.08 -3.42
N LEU A 223 21.89 14.06 -2.85
CA LEU A 223 20.63 13.84 -2.14
C LEU A 223 19.52 13.32 -3.06
N ASN A 224 19.51 13.70 -4.35
CA ASN A 224 18.54 13.18 -5.32
C ASN A 224 18.83 11.70 -5.63
N GLU A 225 20.09 11.30 -5.74
CA GLU A 225 20.45 9.90 -5.92
C GLU A 225 20.03 9.08 -4.69
N ILE A 226 20.30 9.57 -3.47
CA ILE A 226 19.85 8.94 -2.23
C ILE A 226 18.32 8.79 -2.23
N GLY A 227 17.58 9.88 -2.51
CA GLY A 227 16.12 9.87 -2.53
C GLY A 227 15.57 8.87 -3.55
N SER A 228 16.14 8.84 -4.75
CA SER A 228 15.72 7.89 -5.80
C SER A 228 15.94 6.43 -5.38
N LYS A 229 17.12 6.10 -4.85
CA LYS A 229 17.46 4.76 -4.34
C LYS A 229 16.58 4.35 -3.15
N LEU A 230 16.30 5.30 -2.25
CA LEU A 230 15.43 5.07 -1.09
C LEU A 230 14.03 4.67 -1.55
N VAL A 231 13.43 5.44 -2.45
CA VAL A 231 12.11 5.15 -3.01
C VAL A 231 12.12 3.82 -3.77
N ASP A 232 13.10 3.60 -4.63
CA ASP A 232 13.19 2.36 -5.40
C ASP A 232 13.22 1.13 -4.49
N ASN A 233 14.04 1.16 -3.42
CA ASN A 233 14.08 0.08 -2.45
C ASN A 233 12.76 -0.06 -1.68
N TYR A 234 12.13 1.07 -1.29
CA TYR A 234 10.87 1.02 -0.58
C TYR A 234 9.73 0.45 -1.43
N ILE A 235 9.64 0.84 -2.68
CA ILE A 235 8.65 0.30 -3.62
C ILE A 235 8.88 -1.20 -3.86
N LYS A 236 10.14 -1.63 -3.92
CA LYS A 236 10.48 -3.07 -3.97
C LYS A 236 9.94 -3.82 -2.75
N GLN A 237 10.17 -3.29 -1.54
CA GLN A 237 9.68 -3.90 -0.31
C GLN A 237 8.15 -4.09 -0.35
N VAL A 238 7.41 -3.11 -0.88
CA VAL A 238 5.95 -3.14 -0.96
C VAL A 238 5.45 -4.09 -2.06
N ILE A 239 5.95 -3.91 -3.29
CA ILE A 239 5.37 -4.55 -4.47
C ILE A 239 5.93 -5.96 -4.66
N GLU A 240 7.23 -6.15 -4.44
CA GLU A 240 7.88 -7.44 -4.69
C GLU A 240 7.89 -8.32 -3.44
N ASP A 241 8.46 -7.80 -2.34
CA ASP A 241 8.62 -8.57 -1.13
C ASP A 241 7.30 -8.74 -0.36
N GLY A 242 6.40 -7.74 -0.42
CA GLY A 242 5.21 -7.67 0.44
C GLY A 242 5.57 -7.57 1.92
N PHE A 243 6.81 -7.19 2.19
CA PHE A 243 7.39 -7.01 3.50
C PHE A 243 8.15 -5.69 3.52
N PHE A 244 7.60 -4.68 4.20
CA PHE A 244 8.05 -3.31 4.09
C PHE A 244 8.14 -2.60 5.43
N HIS A 245 9.01 -1.62 5.51
CA HIS A 245 9.16 -0.78 6.69
C HIS A 245 7.96 0.15 6.85
N ALA A 246 7.25 0.03 7.97
CA ALA A 246 6.02 0.81 8.19
C ALA A 246 6.27 2.17 8.87
N ASP A 247 7.49 2.44 9.32
CA ASP A 247 7.87 3.69 9.98
C ASP A 247 9.24 4.23 9.48
N PRO A 248 9.39 4.55 8.18
CA PRO A 248 10.64 4.99 7.57
C PRO A 248 10.97 6.45 7.88
N HIS A 249 10.90 6.84 9.17
CA HIS A 249 11.27 8.20 9.57
C HIS A 249 12.80 8.41 9.50
N PRO A 250 13.31 9.65 9.45
CA PRO A 250 14.74 9.91 9.25
C PRO A 250 15.67 9.26 10.27
N GLY A 251 15.19 8.99 11.49
CA GLY A 251 15.96 8.30 12.51
C GLY A 251 16.19 6.80 12.24
N ASN A 252 15.37 6.21 11.34
CA ASN A 252 15.45 4.80 10.98
C ASN A 252 16.16 4.55 9.64
N VAL A 253 16.68 5.61 9.01
CA VAL A 253 17.40 5.52 7.73
C VAL A 253 18.73 6.22 7.84
N HIS A 254 19.81 5.45 7.71
CA HIS A 254 21.19 5.99 7.74
C HIS A 254 21.87 5.77 6.40
N ILE A 255 22.86 6.59 6.10
CA ILE A 255 23.71 6.48 4.92
C ILE A 255 25.13 6.15 5.37
N ARG A 256 25.67 5.02 4.90
CA ARG A 256 27.03 4.57 5.17
C ARG A 256 27.62 3.92 3.92
N ASP A 257 28.81 4.34 3.51
CA ASP A 257 29.55 3.78 2.38
C ASP A 257 28.73 3.71 1.08
N GLY A 258 27.92 4.73 0.79
CA GLY A 258 27.03 4.79 -0.38
C GLY A 258 25.79 3.89 -0.30
N LYS A 259 25.55 3.27 0.86
CA LYS A 259 24.38 2.41 1.10
C LYS A 259 23.37 3.08 2.01
N ILE A 260 22.11 2.78 1.76
CA ILE A 260 20.98 3.09 2.62
C ILE A 260 20.86 1.97 3.64
N VAL A 261 21.03 2.28 4.90
CA VAL A 261 20.96 1.33 6.02
C VAL A 261 19.67 1.55 6.79
N TRP A 262 18.79 0.57 6.78
CA TRP A 262 17.54 0.55 7.51
C TRP A 262 17.78 0.03 8.92
N MET A 263 17.49 0.86 9.95
CA MET A 263 17.99 0.64 11.31
C MET A 263 17.06 -0.13 12.23
N ASP A 264 15.79 0.23 12.31
CA ASP A 264 14.82 -0.36 13.26
C ASP A 264 13.77 -1.17 12.49
N MET A 265 13.74 -2.49 12.71
CA MET A 265 12.79 -3.40 12.08
C MET A 265 11.65 -3.81 13.03
N GLY A 266 11.41 -3.02 14.07
CA GLY A 266 10.34 -3.28 15.05
C GLY A 266 8.94 -3.12 14.45
N MET A 267 8.78 -2.24 13.46
CA MET A 267 7.50 -1.98 12.79
C MET A 267 7.58 -2.33 11.30
N MET A 268 7.23 -3.55 10.97
CA MET A 268 7.19 -4.03 9.58
C MET A 268 5.76 -4.34 9.14
N GLY A 269 5.38 -3.82 7.97
CA GLY A 269 4.12 -4.16 7.32
C GLY A 269 4.23 -5.44 6.48
N ARG A 270 3.13 -6.18 6.38
CA ARG A 270 3.04 -7.39 5.57
C ARG A 270 1.82 -7.34 4.66
N LEU A 271 2.04 -7.69 3.39
CA LEU A 271 1.01 -7.82 2.36
C LEU A 271 1.02 -9.24 1.82
N SER A 272 -0.16 -9.82 1.70
CA SER A 272 -0.30 -11.11 1.04
C SER A 272 -0.05 -10.99 -0.47
N GLU A 273 0.19 -12.12 -1.15
CA GLU A 273 0.30 -12.15 -2.62
C GLU A 273 -0.97 -11.60 -3.32
N ARG A 274 -2.14 -11.79 -2.69
CA ARG A 274 -3.39 -11.22 -3.13
C ARG A 274 -3.35 -9.68 -3.03
N ASP A 275 -2.94 -9.16 -1.89
CA ASP A 275 -2.89 -7.70 -1.64
C ASP A 275 -1.92 -7.01 -2.60
N LYS A 276 -0.73 -7.58 -2.82
CA LYS A 276 0.24 -7.08 -3.79
C LYS A 276 -0.36 -6.98 -5.20
N LYS A 277 -1.09 -8.01 -5.61
CA LYS A 277 -1.76 -8.04 -6.91
C LYS A 277 -2.84 -6.96 -7.03
N GLU A 278 -3.64 -6.76 -6.00
CA GLU A 278 -4.69 -5.74 -6.01
C GLU A 278 -4.09 -4.31 -5.95
N ILE A 279 -3.01 -4.10 -5.21
CA ILE A 279 -2.23 -2.84 -5.26
C ILE A 279 -1.73 -2.58 -6.68
N GLY A 280 -1.14 -3.58 -7.33
CA GLY A 280 -0.68 -3.46 -8.72
C GLY A 280 -1.81 -3.09 -9.68
N LYS A 281 -3.01 -3.67 -9.50
CA LYS A 281 -4.20 -3.29 -10.26
C LYS A 281 -4.63 -1.84 -9.99
N ALA A 282 -4.66 -1.44 -8.71
CA ALA A 282 -5.04 -0.08 -8.35
C ALA A 282 -4.08 0.96 -8.96
N VAL A 283 -2.77 0.74 -8.86
CA VAL A 283 -1.76 1.62 -9.47
C VAL A 283 -1.89 1.64 -11.00
N THR A 284 -2.12 0.49 -11.62
CA THR A 284 -2.37 0.41 -13.08
C THR A 284 -3.66 1.14 -13.45
N GLY A 285 -4.72 0.99 -12.65
CA GLY A 285 -5.99 1.70 -12.84
C GLY A 285 -5.82 3.21 -12.76
N ILE A 286 -5.02 3.71 -11.80
CA ILE A 286 -4.68 5.13 -11.69
C ILE A 286 -3.94 5.60 -12.95
N ALA A 287 -2.91 4.87 -13.39
CA ALA A 287 -2.12 5.22 -14.56
C ALA A 287 -2.95 5.22 -15.87
N LEU A 288 -3.95 4.32 -15.97
CA LEU A 288 -4.83 4.22 -17.13
C LEU A 288 -6.12 5.05 -17.01
N ASN A 289 -6.32 5.73 -15.87
CA ASN A 289 -7.57 6.43 -15.52
C ASN A 289 -8.80 5.51 -15.62
N ASP A 290 -8.63 4.24 -15.21
CA ASP A 290 -9.68 3.21 -15.18
C ASP A 290 -10.25 3.07 -13.76
N ILE A 291 -11.35 3.80 -13.51
CA ILE A 291 -12.01 3.86 -12.21
C ILE A 291 -12.60 2.50 -11.82
N GLY A 292 -13.05 1.71 -12.80
CA GLY A 292 -13.56 0.36 -12.56
C GLY A 292 -12.49 -0.56 -11.97
N MET A 293 -11.28 -0.51 -12.53
CA MET A 293 -10.13 -1.29 -12.03
C MET A 293 -9.74 -0.90 -10.60
N ILE A 294 -9.79 0.40 -10.28
CA ILE A 294 -9.49 0.90 -8.92
C ILE A 294 -10.58 0.44 -7.95
N GLN A 295 -11.85 0.58 -8.35
CA GLN A 295 -12.99 0.12 -7.53
C GLN A 295 -12.90 -1.38 -7.24
N ASP A 296 -12.63 -2.19 -8.25
CA ASP A 296 -12.50 -3.64 -8.10
C ASP A 296 -11.37 -4.00 -7.14
N ALA A 297 -10.23 -3.30 -7.20
CA ALA A 297 -9.13 -3.47 -6.27
C ALA A 297 -9.51 -3.11 -4.83
N VAL A 298 -10.18 -1.98 -4.63
CA VAL A 298 -10.69 -1.54 -3.31
C VAL A 298 -11.68 -2.56 -2.73
N LEU A 299 -12.61 -3.05 -3.55
CA LEU A 299 -13.58 -4.06 -3.14
C LEU A 299 -12.93 -5.43 -2.86
N ALA A 300 -11.84 -5.77 -3.56
CA ALA A 300 -11.13 -7.02 -3.35
C ALA A 300 -10.33 -7.04 -2.04
N VAL A 301 -9.86 -5.89 -1.59
CA VAL A 301 -9.00 -5.74 -0.40
C VAL A 301 -9.81 -5.44 0.86
N GLY A 302 -10.87 -4.64 0.74
CA GLY A 302 -11.61 -4.13 1.88
C GLY A 302 -12.38 -5.19 2.67
N ASP A 303 -12.45 -5.01 3.99
CA ASP A 303 -13.33 -5.76 4.87
C ASP A 303 -14.67 -5.02 5.02
N PHE A 304 -15.77 -5.70 4.69
CA PHE A 304 -17.08 -5.06 4.64
C PHE A 304 -17.82 -5.12 5.99
N ARG A 305 -18.21 -3.96 6.50
CA ARG A 305 -19.11 -3.83 7.67
C ARG A 305 -20.59 -3.74 7.25
N GLY A 306 -20.96 -4.33 6.10
CA GLY A 306 -22.28 -4.33 5.48
C GLY A 306 -22.20 -4.45 3.96
N GLU A 307 -23.33 -4.43 3.26
CA GLU A 307 -23.31 -4.39 1.79
C GLU A 307 -22.78 -3.03 1.31
N PRO A 308 -21.70 -3.00 0.50
CA PRO A 308 -21.15 -1.75 -0.03
C PRO A 308 -22.05 -1.16 -1.11
N ASP A 309 -22.28 0.15 -1.06
CA ASP A 309 -22.89 0.88 -2.17
C ASP A 309 -21.86 1.09 -3.28
N THR A 310 -21.79 0.13 -4.20
CA THR A 310 -20.81 0.13 -5.29
C THR A 310 -20.96 1.33 -6.23
N ALA A 311 -22.18 1.86 -6.42
CA ALA A 311 -22.43 3.02 -7.26
C ALA A 311 -21.89 4.31 -6.61
N ARG A 312 -22.09 4.46 -5.30
CA ARG A 312 -21.53 5.56 -4.53
C ARG A 312 -20.00 5.48 -4.48
N LEU A 313 -19.45 4.31 -4.20
CA LEU A 313 -18.00 4.07 -4.17
C LEU A 313 -17.35 4.45 -5.51
N TYR A 314 -17.96 4.04 -6.64
CA TYR A 314 -17.50 4.42 -7.99
C TYR A 314 -17.45 5.93 -8.18
N LYS A 315 -18.50 6.63 -7.74
CA LYS A 315 -18.59 8.09 -7.84
C LYS A 315 -17.53 8.77 -6.97
N ASP A 316 -17.33 8.29 -5.75
CA ASP A 316 -16.37 8.87 -4.79
C ASP A 316 -14.93 8.66 -5.29
N ILE A 317 -14.59 7.45 -5.79
CA ILE A 317 -13.29 7.17 -6.42
C ILE A 317 -13.10 8.04 -7.67
N ARG A 318 -14.13 8.19 -8.48
CA ARG A 318 -14.06 9.06 -9.67
C ARG A 318 -13.72 10.50 -9.31
N MET A 319 -14.38 11.06 -8.29
CA MET A 319 -14.09 12.42 -7.84
C MET A 319 -12.65 12.54 -7.31
N LEU A 320 -12.15 11.51 -6.62
CA LEU A 320 -10.76 11.46 -6.17
C LEU A 320 -9.80 11.47 -7.36
N ILE A 321 -10.01 10.60 -8.33
CA ILE A 321 -9.15 10.50 -9.52
C ILE A 321 -9.25 11.76 -10.38
N ASP A 322 -10.45 12.34 -10.59
CA ASP A 322 -10.62 13.59 -11.35
C ASP A 322 -9.88 14.77 -10.67
N LYS A 323 -9.78 14.78 -9.33
CA LYS A 323 -9.04 15.79 -8.56
C LYS A 323 -7.52 15.73 -8.81
N TYR A 324 -6.96 14.51 -8.88
CA TYR A 324 -5.53 14.28 -9.04
C TYR A 324 -5.12 14.01 -10.50
N GLY A 325 -6.02 13.50 -11.32
CA GLY A 325 -5.73 13.11 -12.72
C GLY A 325 -5.45 14.27 -13.68
N ASN A 326 -5.76 15.52 -13.28
CA ASN A 326 -5.41 16.73 -14.02
C ASN A 326 -4.06 17.33 -13.59
N GLN A 327 -3.44 16.76 -12.56
CA GLN A 327 -2.09 17.13 -12.14
C GLN A 327 -1.07 16.29 -12.93
N GLU A 328 0.08 16.85 -13.23
CA GLU A 328 1.20 16.00 -13.70
C GLU A 328 1.47 14.94 -12.64
N MET A 329 1.72 13.69 -13.06
CA MET A 329 1.96 12.56 -12.13
C MET A 329 2.98 12.92 -11.03
N GLY A 330 3.89 13.87 -11.32
CA GLY A 330 4.90 14.40 -10.43
C GLY A 330 4.42 15.32 -9.31
N GLN A 331 3.16 15.71 -9.31
CA GLN A 331 2.61 16.66 -8.32
C GLN A 331 1.59 16.01 -7.37
N ILE A 332 1.41 14.69 -7.47
CA ILE A 332 0.47 13.96 -6.62
C ILE A 332 1.13 13.72 -5.26
N ASP A 333 0.59 14.35 -4.24
CA ASP A 333 0.89 14.03 -2.82
C ASP A 333 0.25 12.68 -2.46
N VAL A 334 1.09 11.63 -2.41
CA VAL A 334 0.65 10.24 -2.18
C VAL A 334 0.05 10.10 -0.78
N ALA A 335 0.55 10.82 0.21
CA ALA A 335 0.04 10.79 1.57
C ALA A 335 -1.38 11.34 1.64
N VAL A 336 -1.63 12.49 1.02
CA VAL A 336 -2.97 13.10 0.96
C VAL A 336 -3.91 12.22 0.15
N PHE A 337 -3.46 11.69 -0.99
CA PHE A 337 -4.26 10.76 -1.80
C PHE A 337 -4.69 9.53 -1.00
N MET A 338 -3.76 8.89 -0.28
CA MET A 338 -4.06 7.71 0.55
C MET A 338 -5.01 8.05 1.70
N GLN A 339 -4.87 9.22 2.33
CA GLN A 339 -5.78 9.66 3.38
C GLN A 339 -7.22 9.86 2.84
N GLU A 340 -7.36 10.50 1.68
CA GLU A 340 -8.67 10.69 1.04
C GLU A 340 -9.29 9.35 0.62
N LEU A 341 -8.48 8.42 0.10
CA LEU A 341 -8.95 7.08 -0.24
C LEU A 341 -9.44 6.32 1.01
N MET A 342 -8.71 6.39 2.12
CA MET A 342 -9.13 5.79 3.39
C MET A 342 -10.46 6.38 3.90
N GLU A 343 -10.65 7.70 3.76
CA GLU A 343 -11.90 8.35 4.16
C GLU A 343 -13.08 7.94 3.26
N ILE A 344 -12.84 7.78 1.95
CA ILE A 344 -13.82 7.23 1.01
C ILE A 344 -14.21 5.81 1.42
N MET A 345 -13.25 4.94 1.73
CA MET A 345 -13.52 3.57 2.18
C MET A 345 -14.36 3.57 3.47
N LYS A 346 -13.94 4.35 4.47
CA LYS A 346 -14.66 4.49 5.75
C LYS A 346 -16.10 4.97 5.54
N THR A 347 -16.32 5.98 4.70
CA THR A 347 -17.65 6.54 4.38
C THR A 347 -18.54 5.50 3.68
N ASN A 348 -17.93 4.59 2.89
CA ASN A 348 -18.63 3.50 2.22
C ASN A 348 -18.67 2.20 3.05
N LYS A 349 -18.39 2.27 4.38
CA LYS A 349 -18.41 1.14 5.33
C LYS A 349 -17.45 0.00 4.97
N ILE A 350 -16.34 0.34 4.35
CA ILE A 350 -15.26 -0.58 4.00
C ILE A 350 -14.13 -0.33 5.00
N ALA A 351 -13.79 -1.33 5.81
CA ALA A 351 -12.63 -1.26 6.68
C ALA A 351 -11.36 -1.63 5.91
N MET A 352 -10.28 -0.92 6.18
CA MET A 352 -8.97 -1.20 5.58
C MET A 352 -8.27 -2.29 6.39
N PRO A 353 -7.73 -3.35 5.76
CA PRO A 353 -6.90 -4.33 6.46
C PRO A 353 -5.65 -3.69 7.06
N HIS A 354 -5.15 -4.26 8.16
CA HIS A 354 -4.02 -3.73 8.92
C HIS A 354 -2.77 -3.45 8.03
N GLY A 355 -2.42 -4.36 7.12
CA GLY A 355 -1.28 -4.18 6.21
C GLY A 355 -1.36 -2.91 5.35
N PHE A 356 -2.56 -2.53 4.91
CA PHE A 356 -2.77 -1.30 4.13
C PHE A 356 -2.69 -0.03 4.98
N THR A 357 -3.16 -0.08 6.21
CA THR A 357 -3.01 1.04 7.16
C THR A 357 -1.53 1.29 7.46
N MET A 358 -0.75 0.21 7.65
CA MET A 358 0.70 0.28 7.81
C MET A 358 1.38 0.83 6.55
N LEU A 359 0.92 0.43 5.35
CA LEU A 359 1.44 0.95 4.08
C LEU A 359 1.17 2.45 3.94
N ALA A 360 -0.06 2.89 4.21
CA ALA A 360 -0.42 4.31 4.15
C ALA A 360 0.46 5.16 5.07
N ARG A 361 0.73 4.66 6.30
CA ARG A 361 1.65 5.32 7.22
C ARG A 361 3.07 5.39 6.66
N GLY A 362 3.60 4.27 6.19
CA GLY A 362 4.95 4.19 5.63
C GLY A 362 5.13 5.12 4.42
N LEU A 363 4.13 5.19 3.53
CA LEU A 363 4.12 6.11 2.40
C LEU A 363 4.12 7.57 2.86
N THR A 364 3.32 7.92 3.87
CA THR A 364 3.27 9.28 4.43
C THR A 364 4.61 9.69 5.03
N GLN A 365 5.25 8.80 5.78
CA GLN A 365 6.58 9.05 6.36
C GLN A 365 7.65 9.19 5.26
N MET A 366 7.61 8.30 4.27
CA MET A 366 8.53 8.34 3.13
C MET A 366 8.42 9.64 2.36
N GLU A 367 7.20 10.12 2.11
CA GLU A 367 6.97 11.40 1.43
C GLU A 367 7.51 12.57 2.25
N GLY A 368 7.33 12.54 3.57
CA GLY A 368 7.94 13.52 4.46
C GLY A 368 9.47 13.56 4.38
N VAL A 369 10.12 12.39 4.32
CA VAL A 369 11.58 12.28 4.12
C VAL A 369 11.99 12.86 2.76
N LEU A 370 11.29 12.48 1.69
CA LEU A 370 11.61 12.98 0.34
C LEU A 370 11.40 14.48 0.20
N ALA A 371 10.34 15.02 0.76
CA ALA A 371 10.08 16.46 0.75
C ALA A 371 11.23 17.26 1.40
N ASP A 372 11.89 16.67 2.41
CA ASP A 372 13.03 17.28 3.06
C ASP A 372 14.34 17.11 2.28
N ILE A 373 14.67 15.90 1.81
CA ILE A 373 15.99 15.61 1.23
C ILE A 373 16.06 15.75 -0.28
N ALA A 374 14.99 15.39 -0.99
CA ALA A 374 14.96 15.30 -2.45
C ALA A 374 13.55 15.61 -3.02
N PRO A 375 13.06 16.84 -2.91
CA PRO A 375 11.70 17.23 -3.29
C PRO A 375 11.41 17.08 -4.78
N SER A 376 12.43 16.88 -5.63
CA SER A 376 12.28 16.63 -7.07
C SER A 376 11.96 15.18 -7.39
N ILE A 377 12.11 14.26 -6.44
CA ILE A 377 11.89 12.82 -6.67
C ILE A 377 10.40 12.49 -6.52
N ASN A 378 9.88 11.82 -7.52
CA ASN A 378 8.50 11.38 -7.58
C ASN A 378 8.36 9.89 -7.30
N MET A 379 7.71 9.58 -6.19
CA MET A 379 7.48 8.20 -5.75
C MET A 379 6.57 7.43 -6.72
N VAL A 380 5.55 8.08 -7.30
CA VAL A 380 4.59 7.45 -8.21
C VAL A 380 5.27 7.04 -9.53
N GLU A 381 6.15 7.90 -10.06
CA GLU A 381 6.90 7.58 -11.29
C GLU A 381 7.81 6.38 -11.10
N ILE A 382 8.54 6.32 -9.99
CA ILE A 382 9.41 5.19 -9.67
C ILE A 382 8.59 3.91 -9.49
N ALA A 383 7.45 3.99 -8.78
CA ALA A 383 6.56 2.86 -8.60
C ALA A 383 5.98 2.35 -9.93
N ALA A 384 5.53 3.25 -10.81
CA ALA A 384 5.01 2.91 -12.12
C ALA A 384 6.09 2.28 -13.03
N ALA A 385 7.33 2.81 -13.00
CA ALA A 385 8.45 2.27 -13.75
C ALA A 385 8.77 0.84 -13.29
N ARG A 386 8.83 0.62 -11.97
CA ARG A 386 9.14 -0.71 -11.40
C ARG A 386 8.03 -1.73 -11.68
N LEU A 387 6.76 -1.35 -11.55
CA LEU A 387 5.63 -2.21 -11.93
C LEU A 387 5.68 -2.61 -13.40
N LYS A 388 6.00 -1.66 -14.28
CA LYS A 388 6.15 -1.92 -15.72
C LYS A 388 7.25 -2.94 -15.98
N GLU A 389 8.40 -2.80 -15.34
CA GLU A 389 9.52 -3.73 -15.46
C GLU A 389 9.14 -5.13 -14.94
N GLN A 390 8.51 -5.22 -13.79
CA GLN A 390 8.04 -6.49 -13.22
C GLN A 390 7.00 -7.17 -14.12
N MET A 391 6.08 -6.41 -14.72
CA MET A 391 5.11 -6.94 -15.69
C MET A 391 5.82 -7.55 -16.91
N TRP A 392 6.89 -6.90 -17.41
CA TRP A 392 7.66 -7.42 -18.55
C TRP A 392 8.45 -8.68 -18.19
N GLN A 393 9.08 -8.74 -17.01
CA GLN A 393 9.85 -9.90 -16.55
C GLN A 393 8.97 -11.12 -16.25
N ASN A 394 7.78 -10.91 -15.70
CA ASN A 394 6.81 -11.96 -15.34
C ASN A 394 5.85 -12.31 -16.47
N PHE A 395 5.92 -11.65 -17.64
CA PHE A 395 5.03 -11.90 -18.77
C PHE A 395 5.41 -13.20 -19.48
N ASP A 396 4.81 -14.30 -19.05
CA ASP A 396 4.94 -15.58 -19.74
C ASP A 396 4.14 -15.58 -21.05
N TRP A 397 4.80 -15.13 -22.12
CA TRP A 397 4.27 -15.09 -23.47
C TRP A 397 3.65 -16.43 -23.90
N LYS A 398 4.21 -17.57 -23.42
CA LYS A 398 3.70 -18.91 -23.78
C LYS A 398 2.37 -19.23 -23.11
N SER A 399 2.20 -18.85 -21.83
CA SER A 399 0.94 -19.09 -21.12
C SER A 399 -0.16 -18.14 -21.60
N GLU A 400 0.17 -16.88 -21.90
CA GLU A 400 -0.77 -15.89 -22.37
C GLU A 400 -1.27 -16.18 -23.78
N PHE A 401 -0.38 -16.58 -24.70
CA PHE A 401 -0.78 -17.06 -26.04
C PHE A 401 -1.66 -18.32 -25.93
N LYS A 402 -1.37 -19.23 -24.98
CA LYS A 402 -2.16 -20.45 -24.78
C LYS A 402 -3.53 -20.14 -24.18
N ASN A 403 -3.61 -19.19 -23.24
CA ASN A 403 -4.87 -18.77 -22.61
C ASN A 403 -5.72 -17.92 -23.55
N THR A 404 -5.11 -16.99 -24.27
CA THR A 404 -5.78 -16.19 -25.32
C THR A 404 -6.26 -17.11 -26.44
N GLY A 405 -5.45 -18.06 -26.90
CA GLY A 405 -5.85 -19.09 -27.87
C GLY A 405 -7.03 -19.95 -27.40
N LYS A 406 -7.02 -20.38 -26.13
CA LYS A 406 -8.15 -21.14 -25.52
C LYS A 406 -9.40 -20.29 -25.39
N THR A 407 -9.24 -19.00 -25.04
CA THR A 407 -10.38 -18.08 -24.91
C THR A 407 -10.97 -17.73 -26.27
N LEU A 408 -10.14 -17.51 -27.28
CA LEU A 408 -10.56 -17.33 -28.66
C LEU A 408 -11.28 -18.57 -29.20
N TYR A 409 -10.72 -19.78 -28.95
CA TYR A 409 -11.34 -21.05 -29.33
C TYR A 409 -12.69 -21.25 -28.64
N LYS A 410 -12.77 -20.99 -27.32
CA LYS A 410 -14.05 -21.07 -26.58
C LYS A 410 -15.06 -20.04 -27.07
N SER A 411 -14.63 -18.83 -27.38
CA SER A 411 -15.50 -17.76 -27.91
C SER A 411 -15.97 -18.07 -29.33
N ALA A 412 -15.10 -18.58 -30.19
CA ALA A 412 -15.47 -19.05 -31.54
C ALA A 412 -16.44 -20.24 -31.47
N HIS A 413 -16.22 -21.19 -30.57
CA HIS A 413 -17.13 -22.33 -30.36
C HIS A 413 -18.50 -21.90 -29.83
N ARG A 414 -18.56 -20.89 -28.95
CA ARG A 414 -19.82 -20.29 -28.48
C ARG A 414 -20.51 -19.49 -29.57
N ALA A 415 -19.75 -18.76 -30.42
CA ALA A 415 -20.31 -18.04 -31.56
C ALA A 415 -20.94 -18.98 -32.62
N ILE A 416 -20.37 -20.14 -32.81
CA ILE A 416 -20.95 -21.20 -33.69
C ILE A 416 -22.24 -21.79 -33.11
N ALA A 417 -22.36 -21.81 -31.77
CA ALA A 417 -23.58 -22.31 -31.10
C ALA A 417 -24.71 -21.27 -30.98
N LEU A 418 -24.41 -19.99 -31.17
CA LEU A 418 -25.38 -18.89 -31.09
C LEU A 418 -26.59 -19.03 -32.04
N PRO A 419 -26.45 -19.44 -33.32
CA PRO A 419 -27.61 -19.64 -34.20
C PRO A 419 -28.57 -20.71 -33.71
N GLN A 420 -28.03 -21.79 -33.13
CA GLN A 420 -28.89 -22.87 -32.57
C GLN A 420 -29.60 -22.44 -31.28
N GLN A 421 -28.97 -21.61 -30.44
CA GLN A 421 -29.58 -21.05 -29.25
C GLN A 421 -30.66 -20.02 -29.61
N LEU A 422 -30.41 -19.17 -30.60
CA LEU A 422 -31.40 -18.22 -31.12
C LEU A 422 -32.58 -18.94 -31.76
N ALA A 423 -32.34 -19.99 -32.53
CA ALA A 423 -33.41 -20.83 -33.09
C ALA A 423 -34.29 -21.46 -32.01
N ARG A 424 -33.69 -21.97 -30.91
CA ARG A 424 -34.44 -22.47 -29.75
C ARG A 424 -35.29 -21.39 -29.08
N ILE A 425 -34.74 -20.20 -28.87
CA ILE A 425 -35.46 -19.07 -28.25
C ILE A 425 -36.64 -18.65 -29.13
N ILE A 426 -36.47 -18.66 -30.46
CA ILE A 426 -37.54 -18.36 -31.40
C ILE A 426 -38.61 -19.46 -31.39
N GLU A 427 -38.22 -20.73 -31.36
CA GLU A 427 -39.19 -21.84 -31.24
C GLU A 427 -39.95 -21.83 -29.90
N GLU A 428 -39.28 -21.49 -28.79
CA GLU A 428 -39.92 -21.34 -27.47
C GLU A 428 -40.86 -20.14 -27.42
N TYR A 429 -40.53 -19.06 -28.13
CA TYR A 429 -41.37 -17.87 -28.30
C TYR A 429 -42.62 -18.20 -29.12
N GLU A 430 -42.47 -18.92 -30.24
CA GLU A 430 -43.61 -19.36 -31.09
C GLU A 430 -44.56 -20.30 -30.37
N ARG A 431 -44.05 -21.08 -29.39
CA ARG A 431 -44.85 -22.00 -28.54
C ARG A 431 -45.52 -21.32 -27.36
N GLY A 432 -45.35 -19.99 -27.17
CA GLY A 432 -46.00 -19.20 -26.13
C GLY A 432 -45.59 -19.55 -24.68
N GLN A 433 -44.43 -20.19 -24.48
CA GLN A 433 -44.01 -20.68 -23.16
C GLN A 433 -42.99 -19.75 -22.47
N THR A 434 -42.57 -18.64 -23.09
CA THR A 434 -41.60 -17.73 -22.53
C THR A 434 -42.28 -16.64 -21.69
N ARG A 435 -42.13 -16.69 -20.39
CA ARG A 435 -42.35 -15.54 -19.49
C ARG A 435 -41.01 -14.80 -19.33
N ILE A 436 -40.82 -13.74 -20.09
CA ILE A 436 -39.67 -12.83 -19.88
C ILE A 436 -40.12 -11.78 -18.87
N ASN A 437 -39.64 -11.88 -17.63
CA ASN A 437 -39.68 -10.76 -16.70
C ASN A 437 -38.56 -9.80 -17.10
N LEU A 438 -38.89 -8.77 -17.84
CA LEU A 438 -37.99 -7.65 -18.13
C LEU A 438 -38.13 -6.64 -17.00
N ASP A 439 -37.29 -6.74 -16.00
CA ASP A 439 -37.00 -5.61 -15.11
C ASP A 439 -36.18 -4.59 -15.87
N MET A 440 -36.85 -3.68 -16.55
CA MET A 440 -36.24 -2.55 -17.26
C MET A 440 -35.83 -1.47 -16.25
N HIS A 441 -34.73 -1.70 -15.53
CA HIS A 441 -33.96 -0.55 -15.05
C HIS A 441 -32.99 -0.16 -16.17
N SER A 442 -33.45 0.78 -16.96
CA SER A 442 -32.76 1.31 -18.14
C SER A 442 -31.45 1.92 -17.76
N SER A 443 -30.33 1.28 -18.10
CA SER A 443 -29.10 2.01 -18.26
C SER A 443 -29.02 2.49 -19.70
N ASP A 444 -29.03 3.80 -19.91
CA ASP A 444 -28.75 4.46 -21.21
C ASP A 444 -27.42 4.00 -21.82
N GLN A 445 -26.54 3.44 -21.00
CA GLN A 445 -25.26 2.86 -21.38
C GLN A 445 -25.40 1.57 -22.22
N LEU A 446 -26.35 0.67 -21.88
CA LEU A 446 -26.56 -0.56 -22.64
C LEU A 446 -27.10 -0.28 -24.05
N SER A 447 -28.01 0.67 -24.14
CA SER A 447 -28.53 1.19 -25.45
C SER A 447 -27.42 1.78 -26.30
N GLY A 448 -26.50 2.55 -25.70
CA GLY A 448 -25.36 3.14 -26.40
C GLY A 448 -24.33 2.10 -26.88
N LEU A 449 -24.10 1.04 -26.08
CA LEU A 449 -23.21 -0.06 -26.46
C LEU A 449 -23.81 -0.90 -27.59
N LEU A 450 -25.10 -1.26 -27.53
CA LEU A 450 -25.79 -2.00 -28.55
C LEU A 450 -25.80 -1.20 -29.87
N HIS A 451 -26.08 0.09 -29.87
CA HIS A 451 -26.01 0.96 -31.07
C HIS A 451 -24.62 1.00 -31.67
N ARG A 452 -23.57 1.06 -30.89
CA ARG A 452 -22.16 1.04 -31.37
C ARG A 452 -21.81 -0.33 -31.97
N LEU A 453 -22.19 -1.43 -31.34
CA LEU A 453 -21.94 -2.78 -31.83
C LEU A 453 -22.66 -3.03 -33.16
N VAL A 454 -23.96 -2.73 -33.24
CA VAL A 454 -24.75 -2.91 -34.44
C VAL A 454 -24.17 -2.06 -35.59
N ARG A 455 -23.83 -0.81 -35.33
CA ARG A 455 -23.21 0.06 -36.34
C ARG A 455 -21.88 -0.48 -36.84
N ASN A 456 -21.03 -1.01 -36.00
CA ASN A 456 -19.71 -1.56 -36.36
C ASN A 456 -19.87 -2.85 -37.20
N ILE A 457 -20.83 -3.71 -36.86
CA ILE A 457 -21.15 -4.92 -37.61
C ILE A 457 -21.68 -4.54 -39.01
N VAL A 458 -22.60 -3.60 -39.08
CA VAL A 458 -23.16 -3.12 -40.36
C VAL A 458 -22.06 -2.51 -41.25
N MET A 459 -21.17 -1.70 -40.69
CA MET A 459 -20.02 -1.14 -41.43
C MET A 459 -19.08 -2.23 -41.95
N GLY A 460 -18.80 -3.26 -41.13
CA GLY A 460 -17.99 -4.41 -41.56
C GLY A 460 -18.63 -5.19 -42.72
N LEU A 461 -19.93 -5.41 -42.67
CA LEU A 461 -20.69 -6.03 -43.76
C LEU A 461 -20.65 -5.20 -45.04
N TRP A 462 -20.78 -3.89 -44.96
CA TRP A 462 -20.64 -3.00 -46.12
C TRP A 462 -19.27 -3.07 -46.76
N VAL A 463 -18.21 -3.05 -46.00
CA VAL A 463 -16.81 -3.18 -46.49
C VAL A 463 -16.64 -4.54 -47.18
N MET A 464 -17.12 -5.62 -46.57
CA MET A 464 -17.04 -6.95 -47.14
C MET A 464 -17.81 -7.06 -48.46
N ALA A 465 -19.03 -6.51 -48.53
CA ALA A 465 -19.85 -6.49 -49.74
C ALA A 465 -19.15 -5.70 -50.84
N LEU A 466 -18.54 -4.55 -50.54
CA LEU A 466 -17.78 -3.74 -51.52
C LEU A 466 -16.55 -4.49 -52.04
N LEU A 467 -15.79 -5.17 -51.17
CA LEU A 467 -14.62 -5.94 -51.58
C LEU A 467 -14.99 -7.11 -52.51
N ILE A 468 -16.05 -7.88 -52.13
CA ILE A 468 -16.52 -9.00 -52.93
C ILE A 468 -17.06 -8.49 -54.31
N SER A 469 -17.90 -7.45 -54.32
CA SER A 469 -18.43 -6.88 -55.54
C SER A 469 -17.35 -6.34 -56.45
N SER A 470 -16.34 -5.65 -55.87
CA SER A 470 -15.18 -5.13 -56.60
C SER A 470 -14.35 -6.24 -57.23
N SER A 471 -14.13 -7.35 -56.47
CA SER A 471 -13.42 -8.54 -56.94
C SER A 471 -14.17 -9.16 -58.14
N ILE A 472 -15.48 -9.32 -58.06
CA ILE A 472 -16.30 -9.85 -59.16
C ILE A 472 -16.24 -8.94 -60.39
N VAL A 473 -16.35 -7.62 -60.21
CA VAL A 473 -16.25 -6.66 -61.32
C VAL A 473 -14.89 -6.69 -62.00
N CYS A 474 -13.81 -6.90 -61.24
CA CYS A 474 -12.45 -7.02 -61.78
C CYS A 474 -12.26 -8.25 -62.67
N THR A 475 -13.09 -9.29 -62.56
CA THR A 475 -13.08 -10.46 -63.45
C THR A 475 -13.86 -10.28 -64.74
N THR A 476 -14.55 -9.15 -64.91
CA THR A 476 -15.35 -8.86 -66.08
C THR A 476 -14.60 -8.02 -67.11
N ASP A 477 -15.06 -8.01 -68.35
CA ASP A 477 -14.49 -7.22 -69.47
C ASP A 477 -15.06 -5.80 -69.62
N MET A 478 -15.57 -5.21 -68.51
CA MET A 478 -16.15 -3.89 -68.49
C MET A 478 -15.15 -2.78 -68.84
N LYS A 479 -15.59 -1.79 -69.68
CA LYS A 479 -14.85 -0.57 -69.97
C LYS A 479 -15.51 0.64 -69.28
N PRO A 480 -14.77 1.69 -68.85
CA PRO A 480 -13.33 1.95 -69.08
C PRO A 480 -12.41 1.17 -68.16
N ARG A 481 -11.16 0.94 -68.54
CA ARG A 481 -10.11 0.24 -67.78
C ARG A 481 -9.01 1.22 -67.36
N ILE A 482 -8.55 1.11 -66.12
CA ILE A 482 -7.39 1.81 -65.56
C ILE A 482 -6.33 0.74 -65.25
N LEU A 483 -5.13 0.86 -65.85
CA LEU A 483 -4.04 -0.11 -65.69
C LEU A 483 -4.43 -1.58 -66.02
N GLY A 484 -5.33 -1.79 -66.98
CA GLY A 484 -5.81 -3.11 -67.37
C GLY A 484 -6.95 -3.70 -66.53
N ILE A 485 -7.39 -3.02 -65.47
CA ILE A 485 -8.47 -3.43 -64.58
C ILE A 485 -9.70 -2.53 -64.81
N PRO A 486 -10.93 -3.05 -64.76
CA PRO A 486 -12.15 -2.25 -64.86
C PRO A 486 -12.18 -1.12 -63.81
N ALA A 487 -12.37 0.13 -64.28
CA ALA A 487 -12.34 1.31 -63.41
C ALA A 487 -13.37 1.25 -62.27
N LEU A 488 -14.50 0.59 -62.47
CA LEU A 488 -15.55 0.40 -61.44
C LEU A 488 -15.06 -0.51 -60.29
N GLY A 489 -14.26 -1.53 -60.58
CA GLY A 489 -13.66 -2.39 -59.55
C GLY A 489 -12.61 -1.64 -58.72
N VAL A 490 -11.76 -0.83 -59.37
CA VAL A 490 -10.77 0.02 -58.68
C VAL A 490 -11.45 1.03 -57.75
N LEU A 491 -12.53 1.67 -58.22
CA LEU A 491 -13.32 2.59 -57.41
C LEU A 491 -13.93 1.91 -56.18
N GLY A 492 -14.46 0.69 -56.28
CA GLY A 492 -15.02 -0.03 -55.17
C GLY A 492 -13.98 -0.39 -54.10
N TYR A 493 -12.75 -0.81 -54.49
CA TYR A 493 -11.65 -1.01 -53.55
C TYR A 493 -11.23 0.27 -52.85
N LEU A 494 -11.16 1.38 -53.60
CA LEU A 494 -10.80 2.68 -53.04
C LEU A 494 -11.81 3.15 -51.99
N PHE A 495 -13.12 2.97 -52.27
CA PHE A 495 -14.20 3.25 -51.33
C PHE A 495 -14.09 2.37 -50.07
N ALA A 496 -13.80 1.08 -50.20
CA ALA A 496 -13.61 0.17 -49.05
C ALA A 496 -12.46 0.64 -48.17
N VAL A 497 -11.31 1.02 -48.74
CA VAL A 497 -10.15 1.56 -48.00
C VAL A 497 -10.51 2.86 -47.28
N ILE A 498 -11.24 3.78 -47.94
CA ILE A 498 -11.67 5.04 -47.31
C ILE A 498 -12.56 4.78 -46.09
N ILE A 499 -13.52 3.84 -46.18
CA ILE A 499 -14.39 3.48 -45.05
C ILE A 499 -13.60 2.90 -43.89
N VAL A 500 -12.62 2.03 -44.18
CA VAL A 500 -11.74 1.44 -43.15
C VAL A 500 -10.93 2.55 -42.48
N LEU A 501 -10.27 3.41 -43.22
CA LEU A 501 -9.48 4.53 -42.70
C LEU A 501 -10.35 5.47 -41.85
N TYR A 502 -11.53 5.83 -42.33
CA TYR A 502 -12.50 6.65 -41.58
C TYR A 502 -12.86 6.00 -40.23
N THR A 503 -13.10 4.69 -40.24
CA THR A 503 -13.47 3.95 -39.01
C THR A 503 -12.33 3.93 -38.01
N ILE A 504 -11.09 3.73 -38.48
CA ILE A 504 -9.87 3.76 -37.65
C ILE A 504 -9.67 5.16 -37.07
N VAL A 505 -9.69 6.19 -37.87
CA VAL A 505 -9.51 7.58 -37.42
C VAL A 505 -10.56 7.97 -36.39
N LYS A 506 -11.84 7.63 -36.65
CA LYS A 506 -12.94 7.90 -35.74
C LYS A 506 -12.77 7.14 -34.42
N HIS A 507 -12.23 5.92 -34.44
CA HIS A 507 -11.94 5.14 -33.25
C HIS A 507 -10.84 5.81 -32.39
N PHE A 508 -9.80 6.36 -33.04
CA PHE A 508 -8.73 7.07 -32.34
C PHE A 508 -9.18 8.44 -31.79
N ILE A 509 -10.04 9.17 -32.54
CA ILE A 509 -10.56 10.47 -32.08
C ILE A 509 -11.59 10.31 -30.95
N SER A 510 -12.37 9.24 -30.94
CA SER A 510 -13.35 8.97 -29.87
C SER A 510 -12.73 8.40 -28.58
N ARG A 511 -11.41 8.16 -28.56
CA ARG A 511 -10.62 7.75 -27.38
C ARG A 511 -9.83 8.92 -26.74
N LYS A 512 -9.88 10.11 -27.33
CA LYS A 512 -9.49 11.37 -26.71
C LYS A 512 -10.75 12.06 -26.17
#